data_5c43ad4fbbb6d8e049c493c80a10fa33
#
_entry.id   5c43ad4fbbb6d8e049c493c80a10fa33
#
_cell.length_a   1.000
_cell.length_b   1.000
_cell.length_c   1.000
_cell.angle_alpha   90.00
_cell.angle_beta   90.00
_cell.angle_gamma   90.00
#
_symmetry.space_group_name_H-M   'P 1'
#
loop_
_entity.id
_entity.type
_entity.pdbx_description
1 polymer ?
#
loop_
_entity_poly.entity_id
_entity_poly.type
_entity_poly.pdbx_seq_one_letter_code
_entity_poly.pdbx_strand_id
1 'polypeptide(L)'
;MIRLFRKTSLTTLTDEQLISRVGAEQDEKAFNELYSRHARRLMGFFLRAFRYDEDEAADACQETFMKVWQAAVQFDSSSAFRPWLYTIAYNLCRSRFRHSEQAERYRSEQLATTAETYEDSSELQLDNATLQLALASVLATFPQESRTLFALRFEEELSIKQVAQVLNIPEGTVKSKVHRLLCQLKQQLHDYE
;
A
#
# COMPACT_ATOMS: atom_id res chain seq x y z
N MET A 1 -22.47 -34.27 -27.43
CA MET A 1 -21.09 -34.34 -26.91
C MET A 1 -21.01 -33.35 -25.73
N ILE A 2 -21.24 -33.83 -24.51
CA ILE A 2 -21.30 -32.99 -23.29
C ILE A 2 -19.85 -32.67 -22.89
N ARG A 3 -19.42 -31.41 -23.09
CA ARG A 3 -18.16 -30.91 -22.55
C ARG A 3 -18.27 -30.87 -21.01
N LEU A 4 -17.67 -31.85 -20.35
CA LEU A 4 -17.42 -31.82 -18.93
C LEU A 4 -16.53 -30.59 -18.66
N PHE A 5 -17.13 -29.49 -18.23
CA PHE A 5 -16.40 -28.38 -17.64
C PHE A 5 -15.75 -28.89 -16.35
N ARG A 6 -14.48 -29.24 -16.42
CA ARG A 6 -13.64 -29.44 -15.25
C ARG A 6 -13.71 -28.13 -14.46
N LYS A 7 -14.39 -28.16 -13.31
CA LYS A 7 -14.52 -27.03 -12.40
C LYS A 7 -13.12 -26.74 -11.86
N THR A 8 -12.33 -25.93 -12.58
CA THR A 8 -10.99 -25.50 -12.14
C THR A 8 -11.18 -24.79 -10.82
N SER A 9 -10.52 -25.26 -9.77
CA SER A 9 -10.58 -24.59 -8.47
C SER A 9 -10.04 -23.16 -8.62
N LEU A 10 -10.76 -22.17 -8.11
CA LEU A 10 -10.34 -20.76 -8.19
C LEU A 10 -8.99 -20.54 -7.52
N THR A 11 -8.67 -21.36 -6.51
CA THR A 11 -7.39 -21.31 -5.78
C THR A 11 -6.17 -21.65 -6.67
N THR A 12 -6.37 -22.32 -7.80
CA THR A 12 -5.30 -22.69 -8.75
C THR A 12 -5.11 -21.67 -9.87
N LEU A 13 -6.02 -20.70 -9.99
CA LEU A 13 -5.91 -19.64 -10.99
C LEU A 13 -4.92 -18.57 -10.54
N THR A 14 -4.23 -17.93 -11.52
CA THR A 14 -3.41 -16.74 -11.23
C THR A 14 -4.30 -15.53 -10.95
N ASP A 15 -3.74 -14.50 -10.33
CA ASP A 15 -4.47 -13.27 -10.04
C ASP A 15 -4.97 -12.59 -11.33
N GLU A 16 -4.19 -12.65 -12.41
CA GLU A 16 -4.55 -12.11 -13.72
C GLU A 16 -5.75 -12.88 -14.33
N GLN A 17 -5.80 -14.21 -14.13
CA GLN A 17 -6.93 -15.03 -14.57
C GLN A 17 -8.17 -14.74 -13.75
N LEU A 18 -8.02 -14.53 -12.44
CA LEU A 18 -9.12 -14.19 -11.55
C LEU A 18 -9.72 -12.82 -11.91
N ILE A 19 -8.89 -11.77 -12.04
CA ILE A 19 -9.39 -10.44 -12.38
C ILE A 19 -10.01 -10.38 -13.78
N SER A 20 -9.48 -11.15 -14.74
CA SER A 20 -10.08 -11.26 -16.08
C SER A 20 -11.48 -11.87 -16.01
N ARG A 21 -11.72 -12.86 -15.14
CA ARG A 21 -13.06 -13.42 -14.90
C ARG A 21 -13.99 -12.40 -14.24
N VAL A 22 -13.49 -11.65 -13.27
CA VAL A 22 -14.26 -10.56 -12.65
C VAL A 22 -14.70 -9.55 -13.71
N GLY A 23 -13.79 -9.15 -14.59
CA GLY A 23 -14.09 -8.17 -15.65
C GLY A 23 -15.06 -8.70 -16.72
N ALA A 24 -14.91 -9.96 -17.13
CA ALA A 24 -15.72 -10.54 -18.21
C ALA A 24 -17.10 -11.06 -17.76
N GLU A 25 -17.18 -11.62 -16.56
CA GLU A 25 -18.34 -12.41 -16.09
C GLU A 25 -18.95 -11.84 -14.81
N GLN A 26 -18.37 -10.80 -14.22
CA GLN A 26 -18.70 -10.30 -12.87
C GLN A 26 -18.68 -11.45 -11.83
N ASP A 27 -17.66 -12.32 -11.92
CA ASP A 27 -17.52 -13.49 -11.07
C ASP A 27 -17.15 -13.09 -9.64
N GLU A 28 -18.16 -13.00 -8.76
CA GLU A 28 -18.00 -12.67 -7.34
C GLU A 28 -17.07 -13.65 -6.60
N LYS A 29 -17.06 -14.94 -7.02
CA LYS A 29 -16.20 -15.93 -6.38
C LYS A 29 -14.73 -15.70 -6.73
N ALA A 30 -14.44 -15.34 -7.98
CA ALA A 30 -13.11 -14.95 -8.40
C ALA A 30 -12.64 -13.68 -7.68
N PHE A 31 -13.52 -12.71 -7.48
CA PHE A 31 -13.24 -11.52 -6.71
C PHE A 31 -12.97 -11.82 -5.22
N ASN A 32 -13.78 -12.66 -4.59
CA ASN A 32 -13.58 -13.07 -3.21
C ASN A 32 -12.25 -13.80 -3.00
N GLU A 33 -11.80 -14.57 -3.98
CA GLU A 33 -10.48 -15.21 -3.97
C GLU A 33 -9.36 -14.16 -4.04
N LEU A 34 -9.44 -13.16 -4.93
CA LEU A 34 -8.50 -12.04 -4.98
C LEU A 34 -8.49 -11.25 -3.67
N TYR A 35 -9.66 -10.97 -3.11
CA TYR A 35 -9.77 -10.30 -1.82
C TYR A 35 -9.05 -11.09 -0.73
N SER A 36 -9.30 -12.38 -0.63
CA SER A 36 -8.68 -13.25 0.38
C SER A 36 -7.15 -13.31 0.26
N ARG A 37 -6.61 -13.25 -0.95
CA ARG A 37 -5.15 -13.26 -1.20
C ARG A 37 -4.46 -11.95 -0.85
N HIS A 38 -5.14 -10.83 -1.09
CA HIS A 38 -4.49 -9.51 -1.10
C HIS A 38 -4.92 -8.57 0.03
N ALA A 39 -6.08 -8.78 0.67
CA ALA A 39 -6.63 -7.84 1.64
C ALA A 39 -5.69 -7.58 2.83
N ARG A 40 -5.08 -8.64 3.39
CA ARG A 40 -4.16 -8.50 4.53
C ARG A 40 -2.92 -7.65 4.19
N ARG A 41 -2.32 -7.89 3.02
CA ARG A 41 -1.15 -7.13 2.56
C ARG A 41 -1.51 -5.69 2.23
N LEU A 42 -2.64 -5.50 1.56
CA LEU A 42 -3.15 -4.17 1.22
C LEU A 42 -3.47 -3.37 2.49
N MET A 43 -4.04 -4.00 3.51
CA MET A 43 -4.25 -3.38 4.83
C MET A 43 -2.92 -2.94 5.46
N GLY A 44 -1.89 -3.79 5.44
CA GLY A 44 -0.53 -3.44 5.89
C GLY A 44 0.04 -2.23 5.17
N PHE A 45 -0.11 -2.18 3.84
CA PHE A 45 0.30 -1.03 3.03
C PHE A 45 -0.40 0.27 3.49
N PHE A 46 -1.71 0.24 3.72
CA PHE A 46 -2.45 1.42 4.17
C PHE A 46 -2.11 1.83 5.61
N LEU A 47 -1.91 0.87 6.52
CA LEU A 47 -1.42 1.17 7.87
C LEU A 47 -0.10 1.94 7.84
N ARG A 48 0.86 1.54 6.97
CA ARG A 48 2.11 2.30 6.77
C ARG A 48 1.84 3.69 6.18
N ALA A 49 0.97 3.78 5.18
CA ALA A 49 0.65 5.04 4.53
C ALA A 49 0.01 6.04 5.52
N PHE A 50 -0.93 5.60 6.35
CA PHE A 50 -1.73 6.42 7.25
C PHE A 50 -1.23 6.44 8.71
N ARG A 51 0.05 6.19 8.95
CA ARG A 51 0.65 6.22 10.29
C ARG A 51 -0.06 5.32 11.32
N TYR A 52 -0.48 4.14 10.86
CA TYR A 52 -1.18 3.13 11.66
C TYR A 52 -2.59 3.54 12.13
N ASP A 53 -3.22 4.51 11.49
CA ASP A 53 -4.65 4.76 11.65
C ASP A 53 -5.42 3.57 11.03
N GLU A 54 -6.01 2.75 11.90
CA GLU A 54 -6.70 1.51 11.51
C GLU A 54 -8.00 1.79 10.77
N ASP A 55 -8.75 2.80 11.18
CA ASP A 55 -10.03 3.16 10.57
C ASP A 55 -9.81 3.70 9.16
N GLU A 56 -8.86 4.61 8.99
CA GLU A 56 -8.52 5.16 7.67
C GLU A 56 -7.93 4.10 6.74
N ALA A 57 -7.13 3.18 7.27
CA ALA A 57 -6.57 2.07 6.52
C ALA A 57 -7.64 1.07 6.07
N ALA A 58 -8.61 0.74 6.94
CA ALA A 58 -9.71 -0.17 6.62
C ALA A 58 -10.62 0.42 5.54
N ASP A 59 -11.00 1.69 5.66
CA ASP A 59 -11.79 2.40 4.67
C ASP A 59 -11.09 2.47 3.31
N ALA A 60 -9.78 2.76 3.30
CA ALA A 60 -9.00 2.81 2.07
C ALA A 60 -8.87 1.43 1.42
N CYS A 61 -8.72 0.38 2.22
CA CYS A 61 -8.68 -0.99 1.74
C CYS A 61 -10.00 -1.37 1.05
N GLN A 62 -11.13 -1.09 1.70
CA GLN A 62 -12.45 -1.34 1.15
C GLN A 62 -12.68 -0.56 -0.15
N GLU A 63 -12.39 0.75 -0.15
CA GLU A 63 -12.52 1.60 -1.34
C GLU A 63 -11.65 1.11 -2.51
N THR A 64 -10.44 0.62 -2.21
CA THR A 64 -9.56 0.05 -3.24
C THR A 64 -10.19 -1.17 -3.89
N PHE A 65 -10.73 -2.11 -3.12
CA PHE A 65 -11.38 -3.28 -3.68
C PHE A 65 -12.67 -2.94 -4.45
N MET A 66 -13.42 -1.94 -4.02
CA MET A 66 -14.55 -1.42 -4.82
C MET A 66 -14.06 -0.89 -6.17
N LYS A 67 -12.95 -0.13 -6.20
CA LYS A 67 -12.36 0.36 -7.45
C LYS A 67 -11.79 -0.77 -8.31
N VAL A 68 -11.20 -1.81 -7.71
CA VAL A 68 -10.74 -3.02 -8.40
C VAL A 68 -11.92 -3.70 -9.10
N TRP A 69 -13.06 -3.88 -8.42
CA TRP A 69 -14.26 -4.44 -9.01
C TRP A 69 -14.75 -3.63 -10.21
N GLN A 70 -14.86 -2.31 -10.04
CA GLN A 70 -15.34 -1.40 -11.08
C GLN A 70 -14.41 -1.33 -12.29
N ALA A 71 -13.10 -1.40 -12.06
CA ALA A 71 -12.08 -1.29 -13.10
C ALA A 71 -11.66 -2.65 -13.70
N ALA A 72 -12.20 -3.77 -13.22
CA ALA A 72 -11.81 -5.12 -13.65
C ALA A 72 -11.94 -5.32 -15.15
N VAL A 73 -12.97 -4.76 -15.79
CA VAL A 73 -13.20 -4.83 -17.25
C VAL A 73 -12.08 -4.12 -18.04
N GLN A 74 -11.36 -3.16 -17.44
CA GLN A 74 -10.30 -2.41 -18.08
C GLN A 74 -8.91 -3.01 -17.81
N PHE A 75 -8.83 -4.09 -17.03
CA PHE A 75 -7.56 -4.73 -16.72
C PHE A 75 -6.95 -5.37 -17.96
N ASP A 76 -5.72 -4.97 -18.29
CA ASP A 76 -4.94 -5.61 -19.34
C ASP A 76 -4.31 -6.90 -18.81
N SER A 77 -4.78 -8.05 -19.32
CA SER A 77 -4.30 -9.36 -18.91
C SER A 77 -2.83 -9.65 -19.22
N SER A 78 -2.17 -8.80 -20.02
CA SER A 78 -0.70 -8.82 -20.21
C SER A 78 0.07 -8.18 -19.08
N SER A 79 -0.59 -7.41 -18.24
CA SER A 79 -0.03 -6.71 -17.08
C SER A 79 -0.09 -7.58 -15.82
N ALA A 80 0.86 -7.37 -14.90
CA ALA A 80 0.80 -8.04 -13.60
C ALA A 80 -0.26 -7.39 -12.69
N PHE A 81 -1.07 -8.23 -12.05
CA PHE A 81 -2.17 -7.78 -11.19
C PHE A 81 -1.69 -6.95 -9.98
N ARG A 82 -0.63 -7.40 -9.28
CA ARG A 82 -0.16 -6.71 -8.07
C ARG A 82 0.25 -5.25 -8.31
N PRO A 83 1.12 -4.90 -9.27
CA PRO A 83 1.42 -3.49 -9.56
C PRO A 83 0.17 -2.68 -9.93
N TRP A 84 -0.79 -3.26 -10.63
CA TRP A 84 -2.04 -2.61 -10.98
C TRP A 84 -2.91 -2.33 -9.74
N LEU A 85 -3.07 -3.31 -8.84
CA LEU A 85 -3.75 -3.15 -7.56
C LEU A 85 -3.13 -2.01 -6.74
N TYR A 86 -1.79 -2.02 -6.59
CA TYR A 86 -1.09 -0.99 -5.83
C TYR A 86 -1.07 0.38 -6.51
N THR A 87 -1.26 0.46 -7.83
CA THR A 87 -1.50 1.74 -8.52
C THR A 87 -2.82 2.36 -8.08
N ILE A 88 -3.88 1.56 -7.97
CA ILE A 88 -5.19 2.03 -7.47
C ILE A 88 -5.06 2.49 -6.01
N ALA A 89 -4.42 1.69 -5.17
CA ALA A 89 -4.21 1.99 -3.76
C ALA A 89 -3.37 3.27 -3.55
N TYR A 90 -2.27 3.41 -4.29
CA TYR A 90 -1.41 4.60 -4.21
C TYR A 90 -2.13 5.88 -4.65
N ASN A 91 -2.89 5.81 -5.74
CA ASN A 91 -3.68 6.95 -6.21
C ASN A 91 -4.72 7.38 -5.17
N LEU A 92 -5.32 6.44 -4.45
CA LEU A 92 -6.23 6.73 -3.35
C LEU A 92 -5.49 7.43 -2.20
N CYS A 93 -4.36 6.90 -1.74
CA CYS A 93 -3.52 7.58 -0.74
C CYS A 93 -3.21 9.02 -1.17
N ARG A 94 -2.69 9.20 -2.37
CA ARG A 94 -2.31 10.52 -2.90
C ARG A 94 -3.49 11.50 -2.95
N SER A 95 -4.69 11.02 -3.24
CA SER A 95 -5.91 11.84 -3.23
C SER A 95 -6.28 12.28 -1.82
N ARG A 96 -6.31 11.34 -0.85
CA ARG A 96 -6.65 11.62 0.55
C ARG A 96 -5.69 12.63 1.16
N PHE A 97 -4.38 12.49 0.92
CA PHE A 97 -3.38 13.42 1.44
C PHE A 97 -3.48 14.83 0.86
N ARG A 98 -3.75 14.95 -0.43
CA ARG A 98 -3.99 16.29 -1.00
C ARG A 98 -5.19 16.99 -0.34
N HIS A 99 -6.22 16.23 0.00
CA HIS A 99 -7.39 16.77 0.69
C HIS A 99 -7.07 17.18 2.13
N SER A 100 -6.27 16.38 2.87
CA SER A 100 -5.87 16.73 4.24
C SER A 100 -4.95 17.96 4.27
N GLU A 101 -3.94 18.04 3.38
CA GLU A 101 -3.08 19.22 3.27
C GLU A 101 -3.87 20.49 2.91
N GLN A 102 -4.84 20.39 2.02
CA GLN A 102 -5.73 21.52 1.71
C GLN A 102 -6.57 21.91 2.92
N ALA A 103 -7.15 20.94 3.64
CA ALA A 103 -7.94 21.20 4.84
C ALA A 103 -7.09 21.84 5.95
N GLU A 104 -5.83 21.40 6.13
CA GLU A 104 -4.90 22.00 7.09
C GLU A 104 -4.51 23.43 6.69
N ARG A 105 -4.27 23.70 5.40
CA ARG A 105 -4.01 25.06 4.92
C ARG A 105 -5.19 25.99 5.19
N TYR A 106 -6.42 25.56 4.91
CA TYR A 106 -7.62 26.35 5.24
C TYR A 106 -7.78 26.56 6.75
N ARG A 107 -7.43 25.59 7.60
CA ARG A 107 -7.45 25.73 9.05
C ARG A 107 -6.34 26.64 9.57
N SER A 108 -5.13 26.53 9.02
CA SER A 108 -4.00 27.37 9.42
C SER A 108 -4.15 28.82 8.99
N GLU A 109 -4.87 29.11 7.92
CA GLU A 109 -5.28 30.46 7.54
C GLU A 109 -6.34 31.06 8.48
N GLN A 110 -7.10 30.20 9.20
CA GLN A 110 -8.13 30.63 10.16
C GLN A 110 -7.69 30.57 11.63
N LEU A 111 -6.65 29.81 11.98
CA LEU A 111 -6.19 29.58 13.35
C LEU A 111 -4.66 29.52 13.39
N ALA A 112 -4.04 30.64 13.69
CA ALA A 112 -2.66 30.62 14.17
C ALA A 112 -2.68 30.11 15.62
N THR A 113 -2.38 28.83 15.88
CA THR A 113 -1.79 28.35 17.14
C THR A 113 -1.64 26.80 17.18
N THR A 114 -0.48 26.38 17.62
CA THR A 114 -0.07 25.13 18.28
C THR A 114 -0.06 23.83 17.48
N ALA A 115 1.18 23.46 17.10
CA ALA A 115 1.56 22.08 16.82
C ALA A 115 1.78 21.33 18.13
N GLU A 116 1.03 20.28 18.39
CA GLU A 116 1.34 19.32 19.46
C GLU A 116 2.14 18.16 18.88
N THR A 117 3.39 18.05 19.32
CA THR A 117 4.26 16.91 19.13
C THR A 117 3.97 15.88 20.21
N TYR A 118 3.54 14.69 19.83
CA TYR A 118 3.51 13.54 20.74
C TYR A 118 4.88 12.86 20.70
N GLU A 119 5.62 13.00 21.82
CA GLU A 119 6.75 12.15 22.16
C GLU A 119 6.25 11.00 23.03
N ASP A 120 6.42 9.79 22.55
CA ASP A 120 6.33 8.60 23.40
C ASP A 120 7.63 7.81 23.25
N SER A 121 8.43 7.85 24.31
CA SER A 121 9.69 7.16 24.44
C SER A 121 9.50 5.97 25.37
N SER A 122 9.58 4.76 24.87
CA SER A 122 9.76 3.57 25.69
C SER A 122 10.93 2.74 25.21
N GLU A 123 11.94 2.64 26.06
CA GLU A 123 13.08 1.71 25.94
C GLU A 123 12.56 0.25 25.94
N LEU A 124 12.89 -0.52 24.92
CA LEU A 124 12.55 -1.94 24.83
C LEU A 124 13.73 -2.76 24.31
N GLN A 125 14.02 -3.83 25.02
CA GLN A 125 15.03 -4.84 24.70
C GLN A 125 14.66 -5.67 23.45
N LEU A 126 15.68 -6.02 22.66
CA LEU A 126 15.56 -6.52 21.28
C LEU A 126 15.19 -8.01 21.18
N ASP A 127 13.91 -8.29 21.04
CA ASP A 127 13.36 -9.48 20.36
C ASP A 127 12.88 -9.10 18.96
N ASN A 128 12.68 -10.06 18.03
CA ASN A 128 12.19 -9.79 16.68
C ASN A 128 10.91 -8.92 16.63
N ALA A 129 10.04 -9.03 17.62
CA ALA A 129 8.85 -8.18 17.79
C ALA A 129 9.25 -6.74 18.11
N THR A 130 10.27 -6.54 18.93
CA THR A 130 10.79 -5.24 19.33
C THR A 130 11.44 -4.50 18.15
N LEU A 131 12.19 -5.22 17.31
CA LEU A 131 12.77 -4.64 16.09
C LEU A 131 11.67 -4.19 15.10
N GLN A 132 10.58 -4.96 14.98
CA GLN A 132 9.44 -4.57 14.14
C GLN A 132 8.72 -3.33 14.70
N LEU A 133 8.56 -3.24 16.02
CA LEU A 133 7.98 -2.07 16.66
C LEU A 133 8.90 -0.84 16.51
N ALA A 134 10.21 -0.98 16.71
CA ALA A 134 11.18 0.08 16.49
C ALA A 134 11.17 0.57 15.03
N LEU A 135 11.15 -0.35 14.07
CA LEU A 135 11.03 0.00 12.66
C LEU A 135 9.71 0.73 12.35
N ALA A 136 8.62 0.28 12.97
CA ALA A 136 7.31 0.91 12.81
C ALA A 136 7.30 2.35 13.36
N SER A 137 7.87 2.57 14.56
CA SER A 137 7.97 3.89 15.17
C SER A 137 8.87 4.84 14.35
N VAL A 138 10.02 4.35 13.90
CA VAL A 138 10.91 5.11 13.01
C VAL A 138 10.22 5.47 11.69
N LEU A 139 9.56 4.51 11.06
CA LEU A 139 8.84 4.77 9.80
C LEU A 139 7.68 5.76 9.99
N ALA A 140 7.02 5.79 11.15
CA ALA A 140 5.95 6.74 11.43
C ALA A 140 6.42 8.19 11.39
N THR A 141 7.71 8.47 11.69
CA THR A 141 8.30 9.82 11.60
C THR A 141 8.59 10.25 10.16
N PHE A 142 8.64 9.32 9.21
CA PHE A 142 9.01 9.62 7.84
C PHE A 142 7.87 10.28 7.06
N PRO A 143 8.20 11.09 6.04
CA PRO A 143 7.20 11.58 5.10
C PRO A 143 6.43 10.42 4.47
N GLN A 144 5.16 10.65 4.18
CA GLN A 144 4.28 9.63 3.59
C GLN A 144 4.85 8.97 2.34
N GLU A 145 5.44 9.76 1.43
CA GLU A 145 6.06 9.18 0.22
C GLU A 145 7.13 8.12 0.56
N SER A 146 7.91 8.36 1.63
CA SER A 146 8.95 7.44 2.09
C SER A 146 8.33 6.17 2.69
N ARG A 147 7.27 6.31 3.49
CA ARG A 147 6.54 5.15 4.06
C ARG A 147 5.90 4.30 2.97
N THR A 148 5.25 4.93 2.01
CA THR A 148 4.62 4.25 0.86
C THR A 148 5.69 3.54 0.00
N LEU A 149 6.82 4.21 -0.25
CA LEU A 149 7.93 3.62 -0.99
C LEU A 149 8.51 2.40 -0.25
N PHE A 150 8.66 2.49 1.08
CA PHE A 150 9.11 1.38 1.92
C PHE A 150 8.17 0.18 1.78
N ALA A 151 6.87 0.39 1.98
CA ALA A 151 5.87 -0.66 1.88
C ALA A 151 5.89 -1.33 0.50
N LEU A 152 5.86 -0.56 -0.59
CA LEU A 152 5.89 -1.11 -1.96
C LEU A 152 7.16 -1.92 -2.24
N ARG A 153 8.33 -1.42 -1.80
CA ARG A 153 9.61 -2.04 -2.16
C ARG A 153 9.99 -3.21 -1.26
N PHE A 154 9.75 -3.12 0.06
CA PHE A 154 10.27 -4.06 1.04
C PHE A 154 9.22 -4.99 1.64
N GLU A 155 8.00 -4.54 1.83
CA GLU A 155 6.92 -5.39 2.36
C GLU A 155 6.18 -6.10 1.21
N GLU A 156 5.93 -5.38 0.10
CA GLU A 156 5.29 -5.95 -1.08
C GLU A 156 6.28 -6.51 -2.10
N GLU A 157 7.57 -6.37 -1.86
CA GLU A 157 8.64 -6.94 -2.69
C GLU A 157 8.56 -6.58 -4.19
N LEU A 158 7.92 -5.45 -4.52
CA LEU A 158 7.83 -5.00 -5.89
C LEU A 158 9.22 -4.62 -6.42
N SER A 159 9.52 -5.02 -7.65
CA SER A 159 10.75 -4.61 -8.33
C SER A 159 10.79 -3.09 -8.53
N ILE A 160 11.99 -2.53 -8.73
CA ILE A 160 12.16 -1.09 -9.03
C ILE A 160 11.29 -0.64 -10.20
N LYS A 161 11.20 -1.47 -11.25
CA LYS A 161 10.36 -1.21 -12.42
C LYS A 161 8.86 -1.15 -12.04
N GLN A 162 8.39 -2.09 -11.22
CA GLN A 162 7.00 -2.11 -10.77
C GLN A 162 6.68 -0.93 -9.84
N VAL A 163 7.59 -0.60 -8.91
CA VAL A 163 7.45 0.59 -8.06
C VAL A 163 7.41 1.86 -8.91
N ALA A 164 8.24 1.97 -9.95
CA ALA A 164 8.23 3.08 -10.89
C ALA A 164 6.88 3.22 -11.61
N GLN A 165 6.28 2.10 -12.01
CA GLN A 165 4.93 2.07 -12.58
C GLN A 165 3.87 2.53 -11.58
N VAL A 166 3.87 1.98 -10.36
CA VAL A 166 2.90 2.34 -9.29
C VAL A 166 2.97 3.83 -8.96
N LEU A 167 4.18 4.36 -8.79
CA LEU A 167 4.39 5.77 -8.41
C LEU A 167 4.30 6.74 -9.60
N ASN A 168 4.28 6.23 -10.83
CA ASN A 168 4.37 7.00 -12.08
C ASN A 168 5.58 7.95 -12.11
N ILE A 169 6.77 7.43 -11.80
CA ILE A 169 8.06 8.14 -11.82
C ILE A 169 9.14 7.29 -12.49
N PRO A 170 10.24 7.89 -13.01
CA PRO A 170 11.33 7.13 -13.63
C PRO A 170 12.00 6.16 -12.65
N GLU A 171 12.48 5.00 -13.13
CA GLU A 171 13.20 4.00 -12.34
C GLU A 171 14.44 4.57 -11.62
N GLY A 172 15.17 5.49 -12.29
CA GLY A 172 16.31 6.17 -11.68
C GLY A 172 15.92 6.99 -10.46
N THR A 173 14.74 7.64 -10.50
CA THR A 173 14.19 8.37 -9.36
C THR A 173 13.80 7.43 -8.22
N VAL A 174 13.23 6.26 -8.52
CA VAL A 174 12.93 5.24 -7.51
C VAL A 174 14.21 4.77 -6.83
N LYS A 175 15.26 4.43 -7.60
CA LYS A 175 16.57 4.00 -7.05
C LYS A 175 17.15 5.04 -6.09
N SER A 176 17.14 6.31 -6.49
CA SER A 176 17.65 7.41 -5.64
C SER A 176 16.82 7.60 -4.37
N LYS A 177 15.49 7.52 -4.47
CA LYS A 177 14.58 7.62 -3.31
C LYS A 177 14.78 6.42 -2.36
N VAL A 178 14.90 5.19 -2.87
CA VAL A 178 15.19 3.98 -2.06
C VAL A 178 16.53 4.10 -1.35
N HIS A 179 17.58 4.53 -2.05
CA HIS A 179 18.88 4.72 -1.42
C HIS A 179 18.83 5.74 -0.27
N ARG A 180 18.20 6.91 -0.49
CA ARG A 180 18.03 7.94 0.53
C ARG A 180 17.24 7.42 1.73
N LEU A 181 16.15 6.69 1.49
CA LEU A 181 15.33 6.07 2.53
C LEU A 181 16.15 5.11 3.40
N LEU A 182 16.96 4.24 2.78
CA LEU A 182 17.81 3.29 3.51
C LEU A 182 18.89 4.00 4.34
N CYS A 183 19.50 5.06 3.81
CA CYS A 183 20.47 5.86 4.55
C CYS A 183 19.84 6.50 5.79
N GLN A 184 18.64 7.07 5.64
CA GLN A 184 17.92 7.69 6.77
C GLN A 184 17.49 6.64 7.81
N LEU A 185 16.97 5.48 7.37
CA LEU A 185 16.62 4.38 8.26
C LEU A 185 17.83 3.88 9.06
N LYS A 186 18.98 3.69 8.37
CA LYS A 186 20.21 3.24 9.04
C LYS A 186 20.65 4.26 10.10
N GLN A 187 20.59 5.53 9.81
CA GLN A 187 20.96 6.58 10.77
C GLN A 187 20.06 6.55 12.00
N GLN A 188 18.74 6.51 11.81
CA GLN A 188 17.79 6.54 12.94
C GLN A 188 17.79 5.22 13.74
N LEU A 189 18.02 4.07 13.10
CA LEU A 189 18.10 2.79 13.81
C LEU A 189 19.42 2.62 14.57
N HIS A 190 20.50 3.27 14.15
CA HIS A 190 21.76 3.26 14.91
C HIS A 190 21.65 3.98 16.27
N ASP A 191 20.73 4.93 16.39
CA ASP A 191 20.47 5.63 17.65
C ASP A 191 19.68 4.77 18.66
N TYR A 192 19.26 3.56 18.25
CA TYR A 192 18.57 2.54 19.09
C TYR A 192 19.47 1.36 19.51
N GLU A 193 20.76 1.32 19.08
CA GLU A 193 21.78 0.36 19.56
C GLU A 193 22.55 0.94 20.76
#